data_6675fe408b550ad62448ab35a8ce1f6e
#
_entry.id   6675fe408b550ad62448ab35a8ce1f6e
#
_cell.length_a   1.000
_cell.length_b   1.000
_cell.length_c   1.000
_cell.angle_alpha   90.00
_cell.angle_beta   90.00
_cell.angle_gamma   90.00
#
_symmetry.space_group_name_H-M   'P 1'
#
loop_
_entity.id
_entity.type
_entity.pdbx_description
1 polymer ?
#
loop_
_entity_poly.entity_id
_entity_poly.type
_entity_poly.pdbx_seq_one_letter_code
_entity_poly.pdbx_strand_id
1 'polypeptide(L)'
;RRQRQMCIRDRSKYYYLVAGLPELTLEDSKLSYTVADFRTELYPALSEDDKRLIDLFYLQFDNANVLKLLKDKDAAIDPWGNYSAEELTEYISLLKEGGEVSDRVFPSYLSVFISEYVNSSAEDGFLYEDRLAALYYAYAMKCKNKFVSAWFGFNLVINNVLVALTARKFKMDVAPLIVGDTEVCEALRTSGARDFGLSGEVAVSYTHLR
;
A
#
# COMPACT_ATOMS: atom_id res chain seq x y z
N ARG A 1 11.18 -25.13 22.13
CA ARG A 1 10.88 -26.27 21.22
C ARG A 1 9.49 -26.18 20.57
N ARG A 2 8.44 -25.73 21.28
CA ARG A 2 7.06 -25.60 20.71
C ARG A 2 6.98 -24.59 19.55
N GLN A 3 7.65 -23.45 19.61
CA GLN A 3 7.64 -22.45 18.54
C GLN A 3 8.32 -22.92 17.24
N ARG A 4 9.40 -23.73 17.33
CA ARG A 4 10.03 -24.30 16.12
C ARG A 4 9.18 -25.37 15.44
N GLN A 5 8.41 -26.15 16.21
CA GLN A 5 7.49 -27.13 15.63
C GLN A 5 6.27 -26.50 14.96
N MET A 6 5.76 -25.36 15.48
CA MET A 6 4.71 -24.58 14.83
C MET A 6 5.16 -24.06 13.46
N CYS A 7 6.34 -23.45 13.37
CA CYS A 7 6.87 -22.94 12.10
C CYS A 7 7.09 -24.00 11.02
N ILE A 8 7.41 -25.25 11.40
CA ILE A 8 7.59 -26.37 10.45
C ILE A 8 6.22 -26.87 9.95
N ARG A 9 5.23 -26.92 10.83
CA ARG A 9 3.88 -27.38 10.51
C ARG A 9 3.13 -26.38 9.60
N ASP A 10 3.33 -25.09 9.79
CA ASP A 10 2.73 -24.04 8.96
C ASP A 10 3.41 -23.94 7.58
N ARG A 11 4.74 -24.13 7.51
CA ARG A 11 5.45 -24.21 6.23
C ARG A 11 4.95 -25.35 5.33
N SER A 12 4.52 -26.48 5.89
CA SER A 12 4.02 -27.60 5.10
C SER A 12 2.65 -27.32 4.47
N LYS A 13 1.83 -26.42 5.04
CA LYS A 13 0.53 -26.06 4.48
C LYS A 13 0.65 -25.28 3.17
N TYR A 14 1.66 -24.41 3.04
CA TYR A 14 1.83 -23.57 1.85
C TYR A 14 2.60 -24.28 0.73
N TYR A 15 3.27 -25.40 1.01
CA TYR A 15 3.99 -26.14 -0.01
C TYR A 15 3.08 -26.59 -1.16
N TYR A 16 1.93 -27.14 -0.84
CA TYR A 16 0.96 -27.57 -1.86
C TYR A 16 0.37 -26.40 -2.63
N LEU A 17 0.11 -25.29 -1.94
CA LEU A 17 -0.40 -24.08 -2.57
C LEU A 17 0.61 -23.51 -3.56
N VAL A 18 1.87 -23.36 -3.14
CA VAL A 18 2.94 -22.85 -3.98
C VAL A 18 3.27 -23.78 -5.13
N ALA A 19 3.29 -25.10 -4.89
CA ALA A 19 3.54 -26.11 -5.91
C ALA A 19 2.38 -26.22 -6.92
N GLY A 20 1.17 -25.81 -6.56
CA GLY A 20 -0.01 -25.78 -7.42
C GLY A 20 -0.16 -24.50 -8.24
N LEU A 21 0.66 -23.48 -8.00
CA LEU A 21 0.63 -22.26 -8.79
C LEU A 21 1.10 -22.53 -10.22
N PRO A 22 0.44 -21.94 -11.23
CA PRO A 22 0.86 -22.07 -12.62
C PRO A 22 2.23 -21.45 -12.83
N GLU A 23 3.03 -22.08 -13.68
CA GLU A 23 4.27 -21.46 -14.15
C GLU A 23 3.92 -20.27 -15.06
N LEU A 24 4.49 -19.11 -14.76
CA LEU A 24 4.27 -17.89 -15.52
C LEU A 24 5.52 -17.61 -16.37
N THR A 25 5.33 -17.47 -17.67
CA THR A 25 6.38 -17.10 -18.60
C THR A 25 6.13 -15.70 -19.19
N LEU A 26 7.18 -15.03 -19.67
CA LEU A 26 7.05 -13.72 -20.33
C LEU A 26 6.28 -13.81 -21.66
N GLU A 27 6.12 -15.01 -22.19
CA GLU A 27 5.45 -15.27 -23.47
C GLU A 27 3.95 -15.48 -23.28
N ASP A 28 3.48 -15.65 -22.06
CA ASP A 28 2.05 -15.86 -21.75
C ASP A 28 1.25 -14.59 -22.02
N SER A 29 0.41 -14.64 -23.03
CA SER A 29 -0.46 -13.52 -23.40
C SER A 29 -1.65 -13.32 -22.43
N LYS A 30 -2.00 -14.35 -21.66
CA LYS A 30 -3.07 -14.34 -20.66
C LYS A 30 -2.68 -15.17 -19.45
N LEU A 31 -2.96 -14.63 -18.27
CA LEU A 31 -2.87 -15.40 -17.04
C LEU A 31 -3.99 -16.45 -17.02
N SER A 32 -3.62 -17.73 -16.93
CA SER A 32 -4.57 -18.83 -16.77
C SER A 32 -5.22 -18.87 -15.38
N TYR A 33 -4.65 -18.13 -14.43
CA TYR A 33 -5.04 -18.05 -13.03
C TYR A 33 -5.21 -16.58 -12.65
N THR A 34 -6.41 -16.20 -12.26
CA THR A 34 -6.72 -14.80 -11.95
C THR A 34 -6.34 -14.45 -10.51
N VAL A 35 -6.26 -13.15 -10.23
CA VAL A 35 -6.08 -12.65 -8.85
C VAL A 35 -7.26 -13.06 -7.96
N ALA A 36 -8.49 -13.16 -8.52
CA ALA A 36 -9.67 -13.64 -7.82
C ALA A 36 -9.53 -15.11 -7.41
N ASP A 37 -9.09 -15.95 -8.35
CA ASP A 37 -8.85 -17.37 -8.08
C ASP A 37 -7.80 -17.53 -7.01
N PHE A 38 -6.67 -16.83 -7.15
CA PHE A 38 -5.60 -16.82 -6.17
C PHE A 38 -6.10 -16.41 -4.77
N ARG A 39 -6.88 -15.33 -4.68
CA ARG A 39 -7.44 -14.86 -3.40
C ARG A 39 -8.40 -15.89 -2.82
N THR A 40 -9.28 -16.49 -3.63
CA THR A 40 -10.27 -17.47 -3.20
C THR A 40 -9.62 -18.75 -2.70
N GLU A 41 -8.56 -19.21 -3.35
CA GLU A 41 -7.84 -20.42 -2.95
C GLU A 41 -6.85 -20.19 -1.81
N LEU A 42 -6.18 -19.01 -1.81
CA LEU A 42 -5.15 -18.66 -0.83
C LEU A 42 -5.75 -18.42 0.56
N TYR A 43 -6.80 -17.61 0.65
CA TYR A 43 -7.31 -17.14 1.95
C TYR A 43 -7.72 -18.27 2.92
N PRO A 44 -8.41 -19.34 2.48
CA PRO A 44 -8.74 -20.46 3.38
C PRO A 44 -7.52 -21.18 3.96
N ALA A 45 -6.39 -21.11 3.28
CA ALA A 45 -5.16 -21.78 3.67
C ALA A 45 -4.27 -20.94 4.60
N LEU A 46 -4.46 -19.61 4.63
CA LEU A 46 -3.62 -18.69 5.39
C LEU A 46 -3.96 -18.69 6.89
N SER A 47 -2.92 -18.45 7.70
CA SER A 47 -3.10 -18.04 9.10
C SER A 47 -3.64 -16.60 9.15
N GLU A 48 -4.26 -16.21 10.27
CA GLU A 48 -4.78 -14.85 10.45
C GLU A 48 -3.67 -13.78 10.36
N ASP A 49 -2.46 -14.11 10.79
CA ASP A 49 -1.33 -13.20 10.68
C ASP A 49 -0.87 -13.05 9.22
N ASP A 50 -0.89 -14.13 8.43
CA ASP A 50 -0.55 -14.07 7.00
C ASP A 50 -1.64 -13.38 6.17
N LYS A 51 -2.92 -13.56 6.52
CA LYS A 51 -4.02 -12.79 5.90
C LYS A 51 -3.78 -11.30 6.05
N ARG A 52 -3.45 -10.82 7.25
CA ARG A 52 -3.15 -9.41 7.50
C ARG A 52 -1.99 -8.89 6.64
N LEU A 53 -0.98 -9.74 6.36
CA LEU A 53 0.11 -9.37 5.45
C LEU A 53 -0.38 -9.20 4.01
N ILE A 54 -1.23 -10.10 3.55
CA ILE A 54 -1.81 -10.04 2.21
C ILE A 54 -2.79 -8.86 2.09
N ASP A 55 -3.59 -8.61 3.11
CA ASP A 55 -4.55 -7.50 3.15
C ASP A 55 -3.87 -6.14 2.96
N LEU A 56 -2.61 -5.97 3.42
CA LEU A 56 -1.85 -4.74 3.17
C LEU A 56 -1.76 -4.39 1.67
N PHE A 57 -1.65 -5.38 0.79
CA PHE A 57 -1.58 -5.16 -0.66
C PHE A 57 -2.91 -4.74 -1.26
N TYR A 58 -4.02 -5.17 -0.66
CA TYR A 58 -5.37 -4.83 -1.12
C TYR A 58 -5.87 -3.49 -0.59
N LEU A 59 -5.26 -2.94 0.46
CA LEU A 59 -5.60 -1.61 0.99
C LEU A 59 -5.50 -0.49 -0.06
N GLN A 60 -4.73 -0.65 -1.12
CA GLN A 60 -4.72 0.32 -2.22
C GLN A 60 -6.09 0.51 -2.88
N PHE A 61 -6.89 -0.56 -2.96
CA PHE A 61 -8.26 -0.50 -3.48
C PHE A 61 -9.19 0.16 -2.46
N ASP A 62 -9.01 -0.14 -1.17
CA ASP A 62 -9.74 0.52 -0.09
C ASP A 62 -9.44 2.02 -0.03
N ASN A 63 -8.20 2.43 -0.27
CA ASN A 63 -7.82 3.84 -0.40
C ASN A 63 -8.62 4.55 -1.50
N ALA A 64 -8.69 3.94 -2.69
CA ALA A 64 -9.46 4.47 -3.81
C ALA A 64 -10.96 4.51 -3.49
N ASN A 65 -11.48 3.47 -2.83
CA ASN A 65 -12.86 3.37 -2.41
C ASN A 65 -13.23 4.45 -1.38
N VAL A 66 -12.39 4.66 -0.37
CA VAL A 66 -12.58 5.72 0.64
C VAL A 66 -12.63 7.09 -0.01
N LEU A 67 -11.71 7.39 -0.95
CA LEU A 67 -11.73 8.67 -1.69
C LEU A 67 -13.01 8.87 -2.51
N LYS A 68 -13.52 7.81 -3.15
CA LYS A 68 -14.78 7.86 -3.88
C LYS A 68 -15.96 8.14 -2.94
N LEU A 69 -16.07 7.38 -1.85
CA LEU A 69 -17.17 7.50 -0.89
C LEU A 69 -17.14 8.81 -0.09
N LEU A 70 -15.97 9.41 0.11
CA LEU A 70 -15.87 10.75 0.71
C LEU A 70 -16.40 11.85 -0.22
N LYS A 71 -16.25 11.69 -1.54
CA LYS A 71 -16.74 12.59 -2.58
C LYS A 71 -18.23 12.34 -2.88
N ASP A 72 -18.63 11.09 -2.99
CA ASP A 72 -19.98 10.64 -3.28
C ASP A 72 -20.30 9.34 -2.52
N LYS A 73 -21.21 9.41 -1.56
CA LYS A 73 -21.58 8.28 -0.69
C LYS A 73 -22.19 7.08 -1.43
N ASP A 74 -22.74 7.32 -2.61
CA ASP A 74 -23.40 6.32 -3.44
C ASP A 74 -22.48 5.83 -4.58
N ALA A 75 -21.20 6.22 -4.55
CA ALA A 75 -20.22 5.82 -5.55
C ALA A 75 -20.00 4.31 -5.60
N ALA A 76 -19.91 3.76 -6.82
CA ALA A 76 -19.54 2.37 -7.00
C ALA A 76 -18.08 2.14 -6.59
N ILE A 77 -17.88 1.20 -5.66
CA ILE A 77 -16.56 0.83 -5.16
C ILE A 77 -15.93 -0.29 -5.98
N ASP A 78 -14.61 -0.39 -5.89
CA ASP A 78 -13.85 -1.50 -6.44
C ASP A 78 -14.00 -2.73 -5.51
N PRO A 79 -14.44 -3.89 -6.03
CA PRO A 79 -14.66 -5.09 -5.21
C PRO A 79 -13.36 -5.77 -4.73
N TRP A 80 -12.19 -5.30 -5.18
CA TRP A 80 -10.90 -5.83 -4.79
C TRP A 80 -10.43 -5.36 -3.42
N GLY A 81 -11.10 -4.38 -2.80
CA GLY A 81 -10.82 -3.93 -1.45
C GLY A 81 -11.05 -5.03 -0.41
N ASN A 82 -10.59 -4.76 0.81
CA ASN A 82 -10.81 -5.65 1.96
C ASN A 82 -12.17 -5.41 2.62
N TYR A 83 -12.75 -4.24 2.40
CA TYR A 83 -13.99 -3.79 3.04
C TYR A 83 -15.12 -3.66 2.03
N SER A 84 -16.33 -3.97 2.47
CA SER A 84 -17.55 -3.72 1.68
C SER A 84 -17.92 -2.23 1.67
N ALA A 85 -18.84 -1.85 0.77
CA ALA A 85 -19.35 -0.48 0.71
C ALA A 85 -20.05 -0.07 1.99
N GLU A 86 -20.79 -0.99 2.59
CA GLU A 86 -21.52 -0.80 3.84
C GLU A 86 -20.56 -0.53 4.99
N GLU A 87 -19.52 -1.37 5.15
CA GLU A 87 -18.49 -1.21 6.19
C GLU A 87 -17.74 0.12 6.05
N LEU A 88 -17.29 0.46 4.83
CA LEU A 88 -16.61 1.73 4.60
C LEU A 88 -17.49 2.93 4.90
N THR A 89 -18.78 2.87 4.51
CA THR A 89 -19.74 3.95 4.75
C THR A 89 -20.00 4.11 6.26
N GLU A 90 -20.12 3.01 6.98
CA GLU A 90 -20.30 3.00 8.44
C GLU A 90 -19.10 3.63 9.14
N TYR A 91 -17.87 3.21 8.79
CA TYR A 91 -16.64 3.75 9.40
C TYR A 91 -16.46 5.24 9.08
N ILE A 92 -16.70 5.65 7.83
CA ILE A 92 -16.65 7.06 7.44
C ILE A 92 -17.67 7.90 8.25
N SER A 93 -18.89 7.40 8.42
CA SER A 93 -19.94 8.10 9.18
C SER A 93 -19.54 8.22 10.64
N LEU A 94 -19.10 7.13 11.25
CA LEU A 94 -18.66 7.11 12.65
C LEU A 94 -17.51 8.10 12.90
N LEU A 95 -16.52 8.13 12.02
CA LEU A 95 -15.37 9.04 12.13
C LEU A 95 -15.77 10.51 11.89
N LYS A 96 -16.73 10.79 11.01
CA LYS A 96 -17.29 12.14 10.83
C LYS A 96 -18.01 12.66 12.06
N GLU A 97 -18.61 11.78 12.84
CA GLU A 97 -19.29 12.10 14.11
C GLU A 97 -18.31 12.19 15.30
N GLY A 98 -17.02 12.04 15.07
CA GLY A 98 -15.99 12.10 16.11
C GLY A 98 -15.83 10.79 16.90
N GLY A 99 -16.39 9.68 16.41
CA GLY A 99 -16.18 8.36 16.99
C GLY A 99 -14.78 7.80 16.69
N GLU A 100 -14.44 6.71 17.36
CA GLU A 100 -13.15 6.01 17.18
C GLU A 100 -13.39 4.58 16.65
N VAL A 101 -12.52 4.15 15.74
CA VAL A 101 -12.50 2.77 15.24
C VAL A 101 -11.19 2.11 15.66
N SER A 102 -11.27 0.88 16.16
CA SER A 102 -10.07 0.12 16.55
C SER A 102 -9.18 -0.20 15.34
N ASP A 103 -7.86 -0.02 15.49
CA ASP A 103 -6.85 -0.36 14.47
C ASP A 103 -6.84 -1.87 14.09
N ARG A 104 -7.51 -2.71 14.88
CA ARG A 104 -7.69 -4.14 14.57
C ARG A 104 -8.80 -4.39 13.53
N VAL A 105 -9.73 -3.46 13.42
CA VAL A 105 -10.91 -3.55 12.56
C VAL A 105 -10.71 -2.70 11.31
N PHE A 106 -10.20 -1.49 11.51
CA PHE A 106 -9.98 -0.53 10.43
C PHE A 106 -8.60 0.12 10.58
N PRO A 107 -7.77 0.16 9.53
CA PRO A 107 -6.41 0.68 9.63
C PRO A 107 -6.35 2.11 10.14
N SER A 108 -5.55 2.36 11.16
CA SER A 108 -5.44 3.66 11.83
C SER A 108 -5.09 4.80 10.87
N TYR A 109 -4.31 4.54 9.82
CA TYR A 109 -3.98 5.57 8.84
C TYR A 109 -5.19 6.07 8.04
N LEU A 110 -6.17 5.19 7.77
CA LEU A 110 -7.43 5.59 7.13
C LEU A 110 -8.30 6.45 8.07
N SER A 111 -8.33 6.10 9.35
CA SER A 111 -9.01 6.93 10.37
C SER A 111 -8.39 8.33 10.45
N VAL A 112 -7.05 8.42 10.45
CA VAL A 112 -6.33 9.69 10.42
C VAL A 112 -6.68 10.48 9.17
N PHE A 113 -6.61 9.83 7.99
CA PHE A 113 -6.92 10.49 6.73
C PHE A 113 -8.35 11.01 6.64
N ILE A 114 -9.34 10.21 7.04
CA ILE A 114 -10.75 10.62 7.04
C ILE A 114 -10.96 11.82 7.97
N SER A 115 -10.34 11.81 9.16
CA SER A 115 -10.41 12.93 10.09
C SER A 115 -9.76 14.20 9.52
N GLU A 116 -8.60 14.08 8.88
CA GLU A 116 -7.95 15.20 8.18
C GLU A 116 -8.84 15.74 7.05
N TYR A 117 -9.43 14.84 6.24
CA TYR A 117 -10.31 15.21 5.14
C TYR A 117 -11.55 15.99 5.59
N VAL A 118 -12.17 15.56 6.68
CA VAL A 118 -13.38 16.21 7.24
C VAL A 118 -13.05 17.59 7.81
N ASN A 119 -11.86 17.77 8.39
CA ASN A 119 -11.43 19.02 9.01
C ASN A 119 -10.74 19.99 8.06
N SER A 120 -10.37 19.55 6.83
CA SER A 120 -9.74 20.42 5.84
C SER A 120 -10.76 21.26 5.09
N SER A 121 -10.41 22.52 4.81
CA SER A 121 -11.17 23.36 3.89
C SER A 121 -10.77 23.06 2.45
N ALA A 122 -11.73 23.10 1.51
CA ALA A 122 -11.49 22.86 0.08
C ALA A 122 -10.52 23.86 -0.58
N GLU A 123 -10.13 24.92 0.13
CA GLU A 123 -9.25 25.98 -0.35
C GLU A 123 -7.75 25.68 -0.17
N ASP A 124 -7.40 24.65 0.59
CA ASP A 124 -5.99 24.41 0.99
C ASP A 124 -5.11 23.77 -0.10
N GLY A 125 -5.60 23.56 -1.34
CA GLY A 125 -4.83 22.94 -2.42
C GLY A 125 -4.27 21.55 -2.07
N PHE A 126 -4.90 20.90 -1.11
CA PHE A 126 -4.45 19.66 -0.51
C PHE A 126 -4.64 18.50 -1.50
N LEU A 127 -3.56 17.85 -1.87
CA LEU A 127 -3.60 16.66 -2.72
C LEU A 127 -3.96 15.44 -1.87
N TYR A 128 -5.26 15.20 -1.72
CA TYR A 128 -5.77 14.09 -0.88
C TYR A 128 -5.20 12.72 -1.27
N GLU A 129 -5.04 12.49 -2.57
CA GLU A 129 -4.47 11.26 -3.10
C GLU A 129 -3.02 11.05 -2.60
N ASP A 130 -2.19 12.09 -2.67
CA ASP A 130 -0.78 12.03 -2.23
C ASP A 130 -0.68 11.90 -0.73
N ARG A 131 -1.54 12.59 0.03
CA ARG A 131 -1.59 12.47 1.48
C ARG A 131 -1.99 11.06 1.92
N LEU A 132 -3.02 10.50 1.29
CA LEU A 132 -3.47 9.14 1.56
C LEU A 132 -2.37 8.12 1.21
N ALA A 133 -1.70 8.31 0.08
CA ALA A 133 -0.55 7.49 -0.31
C ALA A 133 0.59 7.57 0.71
N ALA A 134 0.93 8.77 1.20
CA ALA A 134 1.95 8.95 2.24
C ALA A 134 1.62 8.17 3.51
N LEU A 135 0.39 8.29 3.98
CA LEU A 135 -0.09 7.59 5.18
C LEU A 135 -0.10 6.06 4.98
N TYR A 136 -0.55 5.60 3.82
CA TYR A 136 -0.56 4.18 3.47
C TYR A 136 0.83 3.57 3.45
N TYR A 137 1.78 4.18 2.73
CA TYR A 137 3.16 3.69 2.68
C TYR A 137 3.81 3.71 4.07
N ALA A 138 3.62 4.79 4.84
CA ALA A 138 4.12 4.87 6.20
C ALA A 138 3.54 3.77 7.12
N TYR A 139 2.28 3.41 6.95
CA TYR A 139 1.62 2.31 7.66
C TYR A 139 2.18 0.95 7.23
N ALA A 140 2.21 0.67 5.93
CA ALA A 140 2.64 -0.62 5.40
C ALA A 140 4.12 -0.91 5.66
N MET A 141 4.99 0.10 5.59
CA MET A 141 6.42 -0.05 5.90
C MET A 141 6.72 -0.32 7.38
N LYS A 142 5.79 -0.05 8.31
CA LYS A 142 5.92 -0.45 9.73
C LYS A 142 5.67 -1.93 9.97
N CYS A 143 5.29 -2.68 8.94
CA CYS A 143 5.07 -4.12 9.03
C CYS A 143 6.32 -4.85 9.55
N LYS A 144 6.12 -5.79 10.49
CA LYS A 144 7.21 -6.60 11.06
C LYS A 144 7.83 -7.58 10.06
N ASN A 145 7.11 -7.93 9.01
CA ASN A 145 7.63 -8.79 7.94
C ASN A 145 8.58 -7.98 7.08
N LYS A 146 9.87 -8.33 7.11
CA LYS A 146 10.94 -7.60 6.41
C LYS A 146 10.74 -7.54 4.90
N PHE A 147 10.24 -8.63 4.30
CA PHE A 147 9.98 -8.67 2.85
C PHE A 147 8.86 -7.68 2.50
N VAL A 148 7.73 -7.72 3.20
CA VAL A 148 6.58 -6.84 2.95
C VAL A 148 6.97 -5.37 3.16
N SER A 149 7.66 -5.06 4.25
CA SER A 149 8.16 -3.70 4.52
C SER A 149 9.09 -3.20 3.43
N ALA A 150 10.05 -4.03 2.99
CA ALA A 150 10.98 -3.69 1.91
C ALA A 150 10.28 -3.54 0.56
N TRP A 151 9.27 -4.37 0.27
CA TRP A 151 8.46 -4.28 -0.94
C TRP A 151 7.74 -2.93 -1.04
N PHE A 152 7.09 -2.48 0.05
CA PHE A 152 6.42 -1.18 0.06
C PHE A 152 7.43 -0.02 -0.05
N GLY A 153 8.56 -0.09 0.62
CA GLY A 153 9.63 0.91 0.48
C GLY A 153 10.17 0.98 -0.96
N PHE A 154 10.38 -0.15 -1.61
CA PHE A 154 10.81 -0.21 -3.00
C PHE A 154 9.77 0.39 -3.96
N ASN A 155 8.48 0.06 -3.79
CA ASN A 155 7.42 0.63 -4.62
C ASN A 155 7.28 2.14 -4.41
N LEU A 156 7.40 2.63 -3.17
CA LEU A 156 7.41 4.05 -2.89
C LEU A 156 8.53 4.77 -3.67
N VAL A 157 9.74 4.22 -3.64
CA VAL A 157 10.89 4.79 -4.36
C VAL A 157 10.63 4.80 -5.87
N ILE A 158 10.18 3.69 -6.46
CA ILE A 158 9.88 3.62 -7.91
C ILE A 158 8.84 4.67 -8.29
N ASN A 159 7.73 4.75 -7.56
CA ASN A 159 6.66 5.69 -7.85
C ASN A 159 7.17 7.14 -7.78
N ASN A 160 7.92 7.49 -6.76
CA ASN A 160 8.49 8.83 -6.62
C ASN A 160 9.50 9.16 -7.73
N VAL A 161 10.35 8.22 -8.15
CA VAL A 161 11.26 8.42 -9.28
C VAL A 161 10.47 8.66 -10.57
N LEU A 162 9.43 7.89 -10.84
CA LEU A 162 8.57 8.08 -12.01
C LEU A 162 7.86 9.44 -12.00
N VAL A 163 7.34 9.84 -10.83
CA VAL A 163 6.73 11.16 -10.63
C VAL A 163 7.75 12.26 -10.87
N ALA A 164 8.94 12.17 -10.28
CA ALA A 164 10.00 13.17 -10.43
C ALA A 164 10.46 13.31 -11.89
N LEU A 165 10.65 12.21 -12.61
CA LEU A 165 11.00 12.21 -14.03
C LEU A 165 9.90 12.84 -14.88
N THR A 166 8.64 12.51 -14.57
CA THR A 166 7.48 13.06 -15.27
C THR A 166 7.34 14.56 -15.02
N ALA A 167 7.45 15.00 -13.76
CA ALA A 167 7.40 16.40 -13.39
C ALA A 167 8.48 17.23 -14.12
N ARG A 168 9.73 16.73 -14.16
CA ARG A 168 10.82 17.37 -14.93
C ARG A 168 10.51 17.45 -16.43
N LYS A 169 9.98 16.38 -17.02
CA LYS A 169 9.59 16.36 -18.44
C LYS A 169 8.57 17.45 -18.75
N PHE A 170 7.63 17.69 -17.85
CA PHE A 170 6.58 18.70 -18.02
C PHE A 170 6.93 20.05 -17.38
N LYS A 171 8.16 20.23 -16.87
CA LYS A 171 8.64 21.45 -16.20
C LYS A 171 7.79 21.87 -15.00
N MET A 172 7.28 20.88 -14.27
CA MET A 172 6.56 21.06 -13.01
C MET A 172 7.54 21.05 -11.84
N ASP A 173 7.14 21.69 -10.74
CA ASP A 173 7.89 21.56 -9.49
C ASP A 173 7.80 20.11 -8.96
N VAL A 174 8.95 19.52 -8.69
CA VAL A 174 9.04 18.12 -8.23
C VAL A 174 8.73 18.01 -6.74
N ALA A 175 9.19 18.98 -5.93
CA ALA A 175 9.19 18.87 -4.48
C ALA A 175 7.81 18.56 -3.87
N PRO A 176 6.71 19.23 -4.23
CA PRO A 176 5.40 18.97 -3.66
C PRO A 176 4.78 17.63 -4.08
N LEU A 177 5.30 17.00 -5.16
CA LEU A 177 4.74 15.77 -5.72
C LEU A 177 5.36 14.50 -5.14
N ILE A 178 6.43 14.62 -4.35
CA ILE A 178 7.14 13.48 -3.76
C ILE A 178 6.47 13.07 -2.45
N VAL A 179 6.10 11.82 -2.38
CA VAL A 179 5.42 11.19 -1.23
C VAL A 179 6.43 10.52 -0.30
N GLY A 180 6.24 10.68 1.02
CA GLY A 180 7.06 10.02 2.05
C GLY A 180 8.33 10.78 2.42
N ASP A 181 9.07 10.27 3.43
CA ASP A 181 10.17 10.97 4.10
C ASP A 181 11.45 10.10 4.16
N THR A 182 11.72 9.32 3.10
CA THR A 182 12.96 8.55 3.01
C THR A 182 14.09 9.41 2.47
N GLU A 183 15.36 8.98 2.65
CA GLU A 183 16.52 9.67 2.09
C GLU A 183 16.40 9.87 0.56
N VAL A 184 15.84 8.88 -0.14
CA VAL A 184 15.59 9.00 -1.59
C VAL A 184 14.54 10.07 -1.88
N CYS A 185 13.48 10.15 -1.07
CA CYS A 185 12.46 11.21 -1.21
C CYS A 185 13.09 12.60 -1.07
N GLU A 186 13.96 12.79 -0.08
CA GLU A 186 14.68 14.06 0.13
C GLU A 186 15.63 14.38 -1.03
N ALA A 187 16.36 13.40 -1.54
CA ALA A 187 17.21 13.57 -2.72
C ALA A 187 16.38 13.98 -3.95
N LEU A 188 15.23 13.37 -4.17
CA LEU A 188 14.32 13.72 -5.27
C LEU A 188 13.75 15.12 -5.16
N ARG A 189 13.46 15.61 -3.93
CA ARG A 189 12.95 16.97 -3.68
C ARG A 189 13.99 18.05 -3.88
N THR A 190 15.22 17.78 -3.46
CA THR A 190 16.24 18.83 -3.33
C THR A 190 17.26 18.86 -4.46
N SER A 191 17.53 17.72 -5.11
CA SER A 191 18.58 17.62 -6.10
C SER A 191 18.16 18.15 -7.48
N GLY A 192 18.93 19.11 -8.00
CA GLY A 192 18.84 19.56 -9.40
C GLY A 192 19.60 18.69 -10.40
N ALA A 193 20.38 17.69 -9.95
CA ALA A 193 21.17 16.83 -10.81
C ALA A 193 20.29 15.95 -11.71
N ARG A 194 20.81 15.53 -12.88
CA ARG A 194 20.06 14.71 -13.85
C ARG A 194 19.61 13.38 -13.27
N ASP A 195 20.43 12.78 -12.44
CA ASP A 195 20.23 11.51 -11.73
C ASP A 195 19.70 11.67 -10.30
N PHE A 196 19.26 12.88 -9.94
CA PHE A 196 18.81 13.25 -8.59
C PHE A 196 19.89 13.05 -7.50
N GLY A 197 21.16 12.93 -7.88
CA GLY A 197 22.23 12.62 -6.94
C GLY A 197 22.18 11.18 -6.42
N LEU A 198 21.35 10.32 -7.01
CA LEU A 198 21.23 8.90 -6.70
C LEU A 198 22.36 8.14 -7.42
N SER A 199 23.62 8.38 -7.04
CA SER A 199 24.75 7.59 -7.53
C SER A 199 24.63 6.14 -7.01
N GLY A 200 25.23 5.18 -7.73
CA GLY A 200 25.06 3.74 -7.50
C GLY A 200 25.29 3.24 -6.06
N GLU A 201 25.99 3.98 -5.21
CA GLU A 201 26.19 3.65 -3.80
C GLU A 201 24.93 3.86 -2.94
N VAL A 202 24.12 4.85 -3.23
CA VAL A 202 22.86 5.10 -2.49
C VAL A 202 21.81 4.04 -2.84
N ALA A 203 21.75 3.62 -4.10
CA ALA A 203 20.85 2.56 -4.53
C ALA A 203 21.20 1.18 -3.93
N VAL A 204 22.47 0.94 -3.59
CA VAL A 204 22.97 -0.33 -3.03
C VAL A 204 22.74 -0.42 -1.51
N SER A 205 22.64 0.70 -0.79
CA SER A 205 22.45 0.68 0.67
C SER A 205 21.11 0.07 1.09
N TYR A 206 20.10 0.09 0.22
CA TYR A 206 18.81 -0.56 0.45
C TYR A 206 18.79 -2.07 0.23
N THR A 207 19.81 -2.64 -0.43
CA THR A 207 19.89 -4.08 -0.69
C THR A 207 20.60 -4.86 0.43
N HIS A 208 21.29 -4.19 1.35
CA HIS A 208 21.91 -4.79 2.52
C HIS A 208 20.99 -4.76 3.74
N LEU A 209 19.90 -5.55 3.69
CA LEU A 209 19.18 -5.98 4.90
C LEU A 209 20.08 -6.99 5.65
N ARG A 210 20.84 -6.50 6.61
CA ARG A 210 21.51 -7.35 7.62
C ARG A 210 20.49 -7.84 8.65
#